data_87b9a2dfb6b79333e9a82128351b16e3
#
_entry.id   87b9a2dfb6b79333e9a82128351b16e3
#
_cell.length_a   1.000
_cell.length_b   1.000
_cell.length_c   1.000
_cell.angle_alpha   90.00
_cell.angle_beta   90.00
_cell.angle_gamma   90.00
#
_symmetry.space_group_name_H-M   'P 1'
#
loop_
_entity.id
_entity.type
_entity.pdbx_description
1 polymer ?
#
loop_
_entity_poly.entity_id
_entity_poly.type
_entity_poly.pdbx_seq_one_letter_code
_entity_poly.pdbx_strand_id
1 'polypeptide(L)'
;MRHRVGGRKLQRTSSHRAALFRNMAAALIKHEQILTTLAKAKELRPYVEKLVTLAKKGGLANRRLAHSRLLDDTQLKKLFDVLADRYAKREGGYTRIIKAGLRASDAAPIAIIELVDRDVSAKGQDSGPVQNEEYEDAA
;
A
#
# COMPACT_ATOMS: atom_id res chain seq x y z
N MET A 1 22.55 21.67 11.53
CA MET A 1 22.32 20.96 10.26
C MET A 1 21.73 19.60 10.53
N ARG A 2 20.70 19.22 9.77
CA ARG A 2 20.02 17.91 9.90
C ARG A 2 20.61 16.94 8.88
N HIS A 3 21.64 16.21 9.27
CA HIS A 3 22.20 15.15 8.45
C HIS A 3 21.57 13.79 8.79
N ARG A 4 21.32 12.95 7.79
CA ARG A 4 20.80 11.57 7.93
C ARG A 4 19.44 11.48 8.62
N VAL A 5 18.67 12.57 8.64
CA VAL A 5 17.30 12.58 9.16
C VAL A 5 16.35 12.47 7.98
N GLY A 6 15.74 11.32 7.84
CA GLY A 6 14.73 11.06 6.80
C GLY A 6 13.32 11.03 7.37
N GLY A 7 12.35 11.17 6.49
CA GLY A 7 10.95 11.05 6.82
C GLY A 7 10.25 12.34 7.20
N ARG A 8 8.96 12.38 6.87
CA ARG A 8 8.06 13.47 7.25
C ARG A 8 7.28 13.07 8.51
N LYS A 9 7.09 14.01 9.42
CA LYS A 9 6.28 13.78 10.63
C LYS A 9 4.79 13.59 10.34
N LEU A 10 4.27 14.20 9.29
CA LEU A 10 2.85 14.18 8.90
C LEU A 10 1.92 14.64 10.04
N GLN A 11 2.42 15.51 10.93
CA GLN A 11 1.72 16.04 12.12
C GLN A 11 1.15 14.94 13.03
N ARG A 12 1.89 13.82 13.18
CA ARG A 12 1.49 12.66 13.95
C ARG A 12 2.55 12.25 14.96
N THR A 13 2.13 11.60 16.03
CA THR A 13 3.04 10.91 16.95
C THR A 13 3.69 9.70 16.25
N SER A 14 4.77 9.19 16.80
CA SER A 14 5.48 8.04 16.23
C SER A 14 4.57 6.82 16.09
N SER A 15 3.78 6.51 17.11
CA SER A 15 2.83 5.38 17.09
C SER A 15 1.71 5.59 16.07
N HIS A 16 1.16 6.78 16.00
CA HIS A 16 0.11 7.12 15.02
C HIS A 16 0.64 7.03 13.59
N ARG A 17 1.85 7.52 13.34
CA ARG A 17 2.49 7.43 12.03
C ARG A 17 2.79 5.98 11.62
N ALA A 18 3.27 5.15 12.55
CA ALA A 18 3.50 3.73 12.29
C ALA A 18 2.21 3.01 11.92
N ALA A 19 1.11 3.27 12.63
CA ALA A 19 -0.21 2.73 12.30
C ALA A 19 -0.71 3.21 10.93
N LEU A 20 -0.49 4.48 10.60
CA LEU A 20 -0.85 5.03 9.28
C LEU A 20 -0.18 4.26 8.15
N PHE A 21 1.13 4.08 8.20
CA PHE A 21 1.86 3.38 7.14
C PHE A 21 1.52 1.90 7.06
N ARG A 22 1.29 1.26 8.19
CA ARG A 22 0.82 -0.12 8.23
C ARG A 22 -0.52 -0.28 7.50
N ASN A 23 -1.48 0.56 7.82
CA ASN A 23 -2.80 0.53 7.21
C ASN A 23 -2.76 0.89 5.72
N MET A 24 -1.99 1.90 5.36
CA MET A 24 -1.82 2.28 3.94
C MET A 24 -1.11 1.20 3.13
N ALA A 25 -0.11 0.54 3.70
CA ALA A 25 0.58 -0.57 3.04
C ALA A 25 -0.37 -1.74 2.80
N ALA A 26 -1.18 -2.11 3.79
CA ALA A 26 -2.19 -3.14 3.62
C ALA A 26 -3.21 -2.77 2.53
N ALA A 27 -3.69 -1.54 2.52
CA ALA A 27 -4.60 -1.05 1.49
C ALA A 27 -3.97 -1.08 0.09
N LEU A 28 -2.71 -0.67 -0.04
CA LEU A 28 -2.01 -0.69 -1.32
C LEU A 28 -1.79 -2.13 -1.83
N ILE A 29 -1.44 -3.05 -0.96
CA ILE A 29 -1.30 -4.46 -1.35
C ILE A 29 -2.64 -5.04 -1.77
N LYS A 30 -3.71 -4.71 -1.05
CA LYS A 30 -5.06 -5.21 -1.34
C LYS A 30 -5.60 -4.69 -2.68
N HIS A 31 -5.62 -3.39 -2.86
CA HIS A 31 -6.24 -2.72 -4.01
C HIS A 31 -5.27 -2.44 -5.16
N GLU A 32 -3.99 -2.58 -4.93
CA GLU A 32 -2.88 -2.33 -5.86
C GLU A 32 -2.82 -0.88 -6.41
N GLN A 33 -3.79 -0.06 -6.12
CA GLN A 33 -3.80 1.37 -6.43
C GLN A 33 -4.64 2.11 -5.39
N ILE A 34 -4.09 3.15 -4.77
CA ILE A 34 -4.80 4.02 -3.83
C ILE A 34 -4.58 5.49 -4.14
N LEU A 35 -5.56 6.33 -3.78
CA LEU A 35 -5.48 7.78 -3.86
C LEU A 35 -5.19 8.34 -2.47
N THR A 36 -4.17 9.18 -2.34
CA THR A 36 -3.78 9.80 -1.08
C THR A 36 -3.11 11.15 -1.31
N THR A 37 -2.68 11.83 -0.27
CA THR A 37 -1.87 13.04 -0.44
C THR A 37 -0.48 12.71 -0.96
N LEU A 38 0.11 13.63 -1.73
CA LEU A 38 1.44 13.43 -2.31
C LEU A 38 2.51 13.14 -1.25
N ALA A 39 2.46 13.84 -0.12
CA ALA A 39 3.41 13.63 0.98
C ALA A 39 3.31 12.21 1.56
N LYS A 40 2.10 11.72 1.80
CA LYS A 40 1.88 10.35 2.27
C LYS A 40 2.33 9.31 1.25
N ALA A 41 2.04 9.52 -0.02
CA ALA A 41 2.46 8.61 -1.09
C ALA A 41 3.99 8.50 -1.16
N LYS A 42 4.70 9.62 -1.07
CA LYS A 42 6.17 9.63 -1.08
C LYS A 42 6.79 8.92 0.13
N GLU A 43 6.17 9.03 1.30
CA GLU A 43 6.65 8.34 2.50
C GLU A 43 6.25 6.86 2.53
N LEU A 44 5.11 6.50 1.95
CA LEU A 44 4.65 5.12 1.85
C LEU A 44 5.52 4.28 0.90
N ARG A 45 6.00 4.86 -0.18
CA ARG A 45 6.78 4.19 -1.21
C ARG A 45 7.95 3.35 -0.65
N PRO A 46 8.89 3.91 0.13
CA PRO A 46 9.99 3.10 0.67
C PRO A 46 9.50 2.04 1.64
N TYR A 47 8.43 2.29 2.38
CA TYR A 47 7.86 1.33 3.32
C TYR A 47 7.36 0.06 2.61
N VAL A 48 6.55 0.23 1.57
CA VAL A 48 6.00 -0.89 0.79
C VAL A 48 7.08 -1.61 -0.02
N GLU A 49 8.00 -0.87 -0.62
CA GLU A 49 9.08 -1.49 -1.40
C GLU A 49 10.01 -2.36 -0.54
N LYS A 50 10.24 -1.99 0.70
CA LYS A 50 10.95 -2.86 1.66
C LYS A 50 10.19 -4.14 1.96
N LEU A 51 8.86 -4.08 2.09
CA LEU A 51 8.02 -5.27 2.27
C LEU A 51 8.10 -6.20 1.05
N VAL A 52 8.05 -5.65 -0.15
CA VAL A 52 8.20 -6.43 -1.39
C VAL A 52 9.58 -7.10 -1.45
N THR A 53 10.63 -6.39 -1.06
CA THR A 53 11.99 -6.95 -1.00
C THR A 53 12.08 -8.12 -0.02
N LEU A 54 11.48 -8.01 1.17
CA LEU A 54 11.40 -9.12 2.13
C LEU A 54 10.66 -10.33 1.55
N ALA A 55 9.56 -10.09 0.85
CA ALA A 55 8.80 -11.15 0.21
C ALA A 55 9.59 -11.85 -0.89
N LYS A 56 10.35 -11.10 -1.69
CA LYS A 56 11.22 -11.66 -2.73
C LYS A 56 12.34 -12.54 -2.15
N LYS A 57 12.92 -12.14 -1.02
CA LYS A 57 13.93 -12.95 -0.32
C LYS A 57 13.34 -14.25 0.23
N GLY A 58 12.09 -14.23 0.62
CA GLY A 58 11.40 -15.40 1.15
C GLY A 58 11.94 -15.87 2.50
N GLY A 59 11.49 -17.05 2.90
CA GLY A 59 11.90 -17.66 4.15
C GLY A 59 11.06 -17.21 5.36
N LEU A 60 11.07 -18.04 6.40
CA LEU A 60 10.25 -17.84 7.59
C LEU A 60 10.63 -16.56 8.35
N ALA A 61 11.93 -16.29 8.48
CA ALA A 61 12.40 -15.09 9.19
C ALA A 61 11.92 -13.80 8.51
N ASN A 62 12.02 -13.72 7.18
CA ASN A 62 11.55 -12.56 6.41
C ASN A 62 10.03 -12.43 6.46
N ARG A 63 9.31 -13.55 6.45
CA ARG A 63 7.85 -13.56 6.58
C ARG A 63 7.41 -13.05 7.95
N ARG A 64 8.06 -13.46 9.02
CA ARG A 64 7.79 -12.96 10.38
C ARG A 64 8.09 -11.48 10.52
N LEU A 65 9.18 -11.01 9.94
CA LEU A 65 9.54 -9.59 9.95
C LEU A 65 8.52 -8.75 9.17
N ALA A 66 8.11 -9.19 8.00
CA ALA A 66 7.07 -8.53 7.22
C ALA A 66 5.73 -8.51 7.95
N HIS A 67 5.36 -9.61 8.61
CA HIS A 67 4.16 -9.67 9.44
C HIS A 67 4.18 -8.65 10.59
N SER A 68 5.30 -8.48 11.26
CA SER A 68 5.44 -7.49 12.34
C SER A 68 5.23 -6.05 11.87
N ARG A 69 5.51 -5.78 10.60
CA ARG A 69 5.34 -4.45 10.00
C ARG A 69 3.97 -4.24 9.37
N LEU A 70 3.32 -5.29 8.91
CA LEU A 70 2.04 -5.21 8.18
C LEU A 70 0.83 -5.53 9.07
N LEU A 71 0.93 -6.51 9.96
CA LEU A 71 -0.10 -7.01 10.87
C LEU A 71 -1.44 -7.37 10.19
N ASP A 72 -1.40 -7.77 8.94
CA ASP A 72 -2.56 -8.21 8.16
C ASP A 72 -2.20 -9.51 7.47
N ASP A 73 -2.76 -10.62 7.95
CA ASP A 73 -2.42 -11.96 7.47
C ASP A 73 -2.84 -12.19 6.02
N THR A 74 -3.99 -11.67 5.61
CA THR A 74 -4.51 -11.81 4.24
C THR A 74 -3.59 -11.09 3.25
N GLN A 75 -3.19 -9.85 3.56
CA GLN A 75 -2.31 -9.08 2.69
C GLN A 75 -0.87 -9.61 2.74
N LEU A 76 -0.43 -10.14 3.87
CA LEU A 76 0.85 -10.83 3.98
C LEU A 76 0.92 -12.03 3.06
N LYS A 77 -0.16 -12.83 3.02
CA LYS A 77 -0.26 -13.97 2.11
C LYS A 77 -0.18 -13.52 0.65
N LYS A 78 -0.94 -12.51 0.26
CA LYS A 78 -0.87 -11.93 -1.09
C LYS A 78 0.54 -11.43 -1.42
N LEU A 79 1.19 -10.76 -0.48
CA LEU A 79 2.55 -10.23 -0.66
C LEU A 79 3.55 -11.35 -1.00
N PHE A 80 3.53 -12.45 -0.27
CA PHE A 80 4.48 -13.55 -0.45
C PHE A 80 4.10 -14.50 -1.59
N ASP A 81 2.81 -14.74 -1.83
CA ASP A 81 2.35 -15.72 -2.81
C ASP A 81 2.19 -15.12 -4.22
N VAL A 82 1.81 -13.85 -4.32
CA VAL A 82 1.50 -13.19 -5.60
C VAL A 82 2.55 -12.14 -5.97
N LEU A 83 2.77 -11.16 -5.11
CA LEU A 83 3.63 -10.02 -5.44
C LEU A 83 5.11 -10.40 -5.51
N ALA A 84 5.57 -11.33 -4.68
CA ALA A 84 6.94 -11.82 -4.72
C ALA A 84 7.28 -12.43 -6.08
N ASP A 85 6.39 -13.25 -6.62
CA ASP A 85 6.56 -13.88 -7.93
C ASP A 85 6.46 -12.86 -9.06
N ARG A 86 5.51 -11.93 -8.96
CA ARG A 86 5.34 -10.86 -9.96
C ARG A 86 6.61 -10.02 -10.14
N TYR A 87 7.29 -9.69 -9.04
CA TYR A 87 8.47 -8.82 -9.04
C TYR A 87 9.80 -9.57 -8.92
N ALA A 88 9.80 -10.88 -9.07
CA ALA A 88 11.01 -11.69 -8.93
C ALA A 88 12.16 -11.23 -9.83
N LYS A 89 11.86 -10.76 -11.03
CA LYS A 89 12.84 -10.29 -12.03
C LYS A 89 13.09 -8.77 -11.97
N ARG A 90 12.34 -8.03 -11.17
CA ARG A 90 12.48 -6.57 -11.07
C ARG A 90 13.34 -6.22 -9.87
N GLU A 91 14.38 -5.43 -10.09
CA GLU A 91 15.32 -5.00 -9.05
C GLU A 91 14.96 -3.62 -8.49
N GLY A 92 13.91 -3.53 -7.69
CA GLY A 92 13.44 -2.27 -7.13
C GLY A 92 12.43 -1.55 -8.03
N GLY A 93 11.95 -0.39 -7.57
CA GLY A 93 10.97 0.40 -8.31
C GLY A 93 9.63 -0.30 -8.50
N TYR A 94 9.11 -0.93 -7.46
CA TYR A 94 7.87 -1.70 -7.51
C TYR A 94 6.61 -0.84 -7.50
N THR A 95 6.74 0.43 -7.17
CA THR A 95 5.63 1.37 -7.07
C THR A 95 5.81 2.56 -8.00
N ARG A 96 4.68 3.18 -8.36
CA ARG A 96 4.64 4.39 -9.17
C ARG A 96 3.74 5.41 -8.47
N ILE A 97 4.16 6.67 -8.48
CA ILE A 97 3.36 7.78 -7.96
C ILE A 97 2.99 8.70 -9.12
N ILE A 98 1.68 8.94 -9.28
CA ILE A 98 1.13 9.81 -10.31
C ILE A 98 0.47 10.99 -9.61
N LYS A 99 0.91 12.21 -9.89
CA LYS A 99 0.30 13.43 -9.34
C LYS A 99 -1.10 13.62 -9.91
N ALA A 100 -2.08 13.85 -9.03
CA ALA A 100 -3.49 13.94 -9.40
C ALA A 100 -4.11 15.33 -9.14
N GLY A 101 -3.29 16.36 -9.00
CA GLY A 101 -3.73 17.73 -8.80
C GLY A 101 -3.96 18.07 -7.34
N LEU A 102 -4.93 18.94 -7.07
CA LEU A 102 -5.26 19.46 -5.75
C LEU A 102 -6.63 18.96 -5.29
N ARG A 103 -6.72 18.66 -3.99
CA ARG A 103 -8.00 18.25 -3.39
C ARG A 103 -8.95 19.43 -3.29
N ALA A 104 -10.22 19.21 -3.64
CA ALA A 104 -11.22 20.29 -3.71
C ALA A 104 -11.48 20.98 -2.35
N SER A 105 -11.38 20.25 -1.24
CA SER A 105 -11.74 20.76 0.09
C SER A 105 -10.68 21.68 0.70
N ASP A 106 -9.39 21.36 0.56
CA ASP A 106 -8.31 22.07 1.24
C ASP A 106 -7.09 22.36 0.35
N ALA A 107 -7.21 22.13 -0.95
CA ALA A 107 -6.14 22.31 -1.94
C ALA A 107 -4.88 21.50 -1.63
N ALA A 108 -4.96 20.44 -0.85
CA ALA A 108 -3.84 19.55 -0.60
C ALA A 108 -3.40 18.85 -1.90
N PRO A 109 -2.10 18.78 -2.22
CA PRO A 109 -1.63 18.00 -3.36
C PRO A 109 -1.97 16.53 -3.16
N ILE A 110 -2.67 15.94 -4.12
CA ILE A 110 -3.03 14.52 -4.10
C ILE A 110 -2.26 13.74 -5.17
N ALA A 111 -2.10 12.47 -4.92
CA ALA A 111 -1.41 11.56 -5.81
C ALA A 111 -2.04 10.16 -5.76
N ILE A 112 -1.88 9.45 -6.86
CA ILE A 112 -2.18 8.04 -6.95
C ILE A 112 -0.87 7.29 -6.78
N ILE A 113 -0.81 6.37 -5.81
CA ILE A 113 0.28 5.41 -5.70
C ILE A 113 -0.24 4.05 -6.13
N GLU A 114 0.49 3.38 -6.99
CA GLU A 114 0.11 2.09 -7.55
C GLU A 114 1.30 1.15 -7.64
N LEU A 115 1.01 -0.15 -7.62
CA LEU A 115 1.99 -1.18 -7.94
C LEU A 115 2.20 -1.22 -9.46
N VAL A 116 3.46 -1.32 -9.88
CA VAL A 116 3.79 -1.51 -11.30
C VAL A 116 3.27 -2.88 -11.75
N ASP A 117 2.72 -2.96 -12.95
CA ASP A 117 2.06 -4.18 -13.47
C ASP A 117 0.91 -4.66 -12.56
N ARG A 118 0.14 -3.73 -12.02
CA ARG A 118 -0.96 -4.00 -11.12
C ARG A 118 -2.08 -4.81 -11.75
N ASP A 119 -2.78 -5.58 -10.94
CA ASP A 119 -4.04 -6.21 -11.30
C ASP A 119 -5.18 -5.18 -11.20
N VAL A 120 -5.75 -4.81 -12.33
CA VAL A 120 -6.83 -3.81 -12.40
C VAL A 120 -8.08 -4.27 -11.64
N SER A 121 -8.35 -5.57 -11.62
CA SER A 121 -9.51 -6.13 -10.93
C SER A 121 -9.42 -6.06 -9.40
N ALA A 122 -8.23 -5.89 -8.85
CA ALA A 122 -8.03 -5.80 -7.40
C ALA A 122 -8.55 -4.48 -6.80
N LYS A 123 -8.64 -3.41 -7.59
CA LYS A 123 -9.06 -2.10 -7.11
C LYS A 123 -10.53 -2.10 -6.71
N GLY A 124 -10.79 -1.65 -5.49
CA GLY A 124 -12.15 -1.48 -4.98
C GLY A 124 -12.80 -2.76 -4.47
N GLN A 125 -12.11 -3.90 -4.48
CA GLN A 125 -12.65 -5.11 -3.88
C GLN A 125 -12.92 -4.89 -2.38
N ASP A 126 -14.09 -5.33 -1.93
CA ASP A 126 -14.56 -5.17 -0.55
C ASP A 126 -14.65 -3.70 -0.06
N SER A 127 -14.71 -2.75 -0.98
CA SER A 127 -14.70 -1.30 -0.68
C SER A 127 -16.00 -0.62 -1.09
N GLY A 128 -17.11 -1.19 -0.86
CA GLY A 128 -18.41 -0.61 -1.20
C GLY A 128 -19.53 -1.18 -0.36
N PRO A 129 -20.74 -0.65 -0.49
CA PRO A 129 -21.90 -1.29 0.11
C PRO A 129 -22.00 -2.71 -0.42
N VAL A 130 -22.25 -3.65 0.48
CA VAL A 130 -22.52 -5.05 0.09
C VAL A 130 -23.75 -5.02 -0.83
N GLN A 131 -23.55 -5.32 -2.09
CA GLN A 131 -24.66 -5.57 -3.00
C GLN A 131 -25.21 -6.94 -2.62
N ASN A 132 -26.33 -6.95 -1.92
CA ASN A 132 -27.05 -8.19 -1.68
C ASN A 132 -27.60 -8.62 -3.02
N GLU A 133 -27.08 -9.70 -3.57
CA GLU A 133 -27.58 -10.35 -4.79
C GLU A 133 -29.03 -10.87 -4.66
N GLU A 134 -29.65 -10.67 -3.47
CA GLU A 134 -31.00 -11.17 -3.15
C GLU A 134 -32.16 -10.37 -3.78
N TYR A 135 -31.88 -9.30 -4.54
CA TYR A 135 -32.95 -8.49 -5.14
C TYR A 135 -33.28 -8.81 -6.61
N GLU A 136 -32.56 -9.72 -7.25
CA GLU A 136 -32.83 -10.07 -8.65
C GLU A 136 -33.86 -11.20 -8.83
N ASP A 137 -34.19 -11.96 -7.78
CA ASP A 137 -35.16 -13.05 -7.87
C ASP A 137 -36.59 -12.68 -7.45
N ALA A 138 -36.91 -11.39 -7.25
CA ALA A 138 -38.21 -10.90 -6.83
C ALA A 138 -38.90 -10.00 -7.89
N ALA A 139 -38.70 -10.32 -9.15
CA ALA A 139 -39.47 -9.67 -10.25
C ALA A 139 -40.20 -10.68 -11.10
#